data_254955b8b1209c81db4cf531d5ed154e
#
_entry.id   254955b8b1209c81db4cf531d5ed154e
#
_cell.length_a   1.000
_cell.length_b   1.000
_cell.length_c   1.000
_cell.angle_alpha   90.00
_cell.angle_beta   90.00
_cell.angle_gamma   90.00
#
_symmetry.space_group_name_H-M   'P 1'
#
loop_
_entity.id
_entity.type
_entity.pdbx_description
1 polymer ?
#
loop_
_entity_poly.entity_id
_entity_poly.type
_entity_poly.pdbx_seq_one_letter_code
_entity_poly.pdbx_strand_id
1 'polypeptide(L)'
;MELRLVGSEMCIRDRPAPFALEPEVLKAIRRALREYTEARDALVMHNLRLVHSISGRYRGRGVGYLDLVQEGTLGLIRAAEKFEYSKGFRFSTYCFNWITQAVRRYVGDTGSLIRLPTHVQDQVNKVYRERAIEQAKTGMEPDAAQLAKKLGMDKQKTKEILEVRNLAVSLDAPRYDDDEGSMVDTLTTDQCGDTTGNAERDSLHRFLGEAVDQLESNEQAVVVARWGLHDGPPLSRSEIADRLGVSREWVRQLERSALRKLKH
;
A
#
# COMPACT_ATOMS: atom_id res chain seq x y z
N MET A 1 26.08 -9.13 -14.34
CA MET A 1 25.69 -7.93 -15.13
C MET A 1 26.01 -6.72 -14.27
N GLU A 2 27.26 -6.23 -14.38
CA GLU A 2 27.74 -5.10 -13.58
C GLU A 2 27.16 -3.81 -14.13
N LEU A 3 26.28 -3.16 -13.37
CA LEU A 3 25.87 -1.79 -13.61
C LEU A 3 27.04 -0.86 -13.24
N ARG A 4 27.90 -0.59 -14.22
CA ARG A 4 28.89 0.48 -14.13
C ARG A 4 28.17 1.80 -13.95
N LEU A 5 28.29 2.37 -12.77
CA LEU A 5 27.98 3.78 -12.46
C LEU A 5 29.00 4.69 -13.17
N VAL A 6 28.89 4.83 -14.48
CA VAL A 6 29.78 5.69 -15.30
C VAL A 6 29.53 7.18 -15.06
N GLY A 7 28.44 7.55 -14.35
CA GLY A 7 28.09 8.95 -14.10
C GLY A 7 28.70 9.60 -12.85
N SER A 8 29.14 8.81 -11.87
CA SER A 8 29.63 9.37 -10.60
C SER A 8 31.12 9.80 -10.62
N GLU A 9 31.92 9.14 -11.44
CA GLU A 9 33.36 9.47 -11.52
C GLU A 9 33.62 10.74 -12.32
N MET A 10 32.79 11.07 -13.31
CA MET A 10 32.94 12.27 -14.13
C MET A 10 32.66 13.56 -13.36
N CYS A 11 31.70 13.51 -12.39
CA CYS A 11 31.40 14.66 -11.51
C CYS A 11 32.43 14.91 -10.42
N ILE A 12 33.27 13.93 -10.07
CA ILE A 12 34.31 14.07 -9.04
C ILE A 12 35.60 14.65 -9.65
N ARG A 13 35.85 14.40 -10.93
CA ARG A 13 37.09 14.81 -11.59
C ARG A 13 37.15 16.30 -11.94
N ASP A 14 35.99 16.96 -12.09
CA ASP A 14 35.88 18.39 -12.42
C ASP A 14 35.59 19.28 -11.18
N ARG A 15 35.58 18.72 -9.98
CA ARG A 15 35.56 19.56 -8.77
C ARG A 15 36.94 20.20 -8.60
N PRO A 16 37.01 21.55 -8.50
CA PRO A 16 38.25 22.17 -8.12
C PRO A 16 38.71 21.52 -6.82
N ALA A 17 40.00 21.22 -6.73
CA ALA A 17 40.61 20.61 -5.57
C ALA A 17 40.05 21.27 -4.28
N PRO A 18 39.67 20.47 -3.25
CA PRO A 18 39.08 21.04 -2.03
C PRO A 18 40.02 22.16 -1.56
N PHE A 19 39.50 23.37 -1.45
CA PHE A 19 40.24 24.50 -0.90
C PHE A 19 40.89 24.01 0.38
N ALA A 20 42.20 23.88 0.38
CA ALA A 20 42.97 23.58 1.58
C ALA A 20 42.85 24.80 2.46
N LEU A 21 41.82 24.84 3.32
CA LEU A 21 41.67 25.87 4.34
C LEU A 21 42.88 25.77 5.27
N GLU A 22 43.47 26.90 5.59
CA GLU A 22 44.56 26.96 6.57
C GLU A 22 44.15 26.27 7.87
N PRO A 23 45.06 25.51 8.53
CA PRO A 23 44.73 24.76 9.76
C PRO A 23 44.09 25.60 10.85
N GLU A 24 44.47 26.88 10.95
CA GLU A 24 43.90 27.82 11.92
C GLU A 24 42.45 28.19 11.61
N VAL A 25 42.11 28.37 10.32
CA VAL A 25 40.74 28.63 9.88
C VAL A 25 39.86 27.41 10.15
N LEU A 26 40.35 26.19 9.90
CA LEU A 26 39.66 24.95 10.21
C LEU A 26 39.40 24.79 11.73
N LYS A 27 40.38 25.16 12.58
CA LYS A 27 40.18 25.14 14.03
C LYS A 27 39.12 26.14 14.47
N ALA A 28 39.15 27.36 13.91
CA ALA A 28 38.16 28.40 14.22
C ALA A 28 36.76 27.97 13.82
N ILE A 29 36.58 27.40 12.61
CA ILE A 29 35.29 26.88 12.14
C ILE A 29 34.78 25.72 13.03
N ARG A 30 35.65 24.77 13.39
CA ARG A 30 35.28 23.67 14.29
C ARG A 30 34.87 24.14 15.66
N ARG A 31 35.53 25.20 16.19
CA ARG A 31 35.17 25.81 17.48
C ARG A 31 33.80 26.47 17.39
N ALA A 32 33.57 27.31 16.39
CA ALA A 32 32.29 27.98 16.18
C ALA A 32 31.12 26.99 15.97
N LEU A 33 31.35 25.90 15.23
CA LEU A 33 30.38 24.83 15.06
C LEU A 33 30.04 24.14 16.38
N ARG A 34 31.01 23.87 17.23
CA ARG A 34 30.79 23.31 18.57
C ARG A 34 29.94 24.24 19.43
N GLU A 35 30.34 25.49 19.54
CA GLU A 35 29.64 26.51 20.33
C GLU A 35 28.17 26.65 19.83
N TYR A 36 27.96 26.65 18.51
CA TYR A 36 26.62 26.67 17.90
C TYR A 36 25.81 25.43 18.27
N THR A 37 26.39 24.23 18.14
CA THR A 37 25.64 22.97 18.43
C THR A 37 25.34 22.87 19.93
N GLU A 38 26.25 23.24 20.81
CA GLU A 38 26.00 23.25 22.25
C GLU A 38 24.89 24.23 22.65
N ALA A 39 24.89 25.44 22.09
CA ALA A 39 23.82 26.41 22.33
C ALA A 39 22.47 25.97 21.81
N ARG A 40 22.41 25.38 20.58
CA ARG A 40 21.22 24.82 20.00
C ARG A 40 20.66 23.67 20.85
N ASP A 41 21.53 22.74 21.25
CA ASP A 41 21.14 21.57 22.01
C ASP A 41 20.66 21.94 23.42
N ALA A 42 21.29 22.93 24.06
CA ALA A 42 20.81 23.48 25.32
C ALA A 42 19.42 24.10 25.19
N LEU A 43 19.18 24.89 24.12
CA LEU A 43 17.85 25.46 23.83
C LEU A 43 16.79 24.38 23.61
N VAL A 44 17.12 23.32 22.90
CA VAL A 44 16.23 22.16 22.66
C VAL A 44 15.92 21.43 23.96
N MET A 45 16.94 21.10 24.75
CA MET A 45 16.79 20.35 26.00
C MET A 45 15.89 21.07 27.01
N HIS A 46 16.04 22.37 27.16
CA HIS A 46 15.20 23.17 28.06
C HIS A 46 13.74 23.30 27.58
N ASN A 47 13.45 23.01 26.33
CA ASN A 47 12.09 23.09 25.75
C ASN A 47 11.43 21.76 25.45
N LEU A 48 11.98 20.60 25.85
CA LEU A 48 11.41 19.27 25.60
C LEU A 48 10.00 19.10 26.21
N ARG A 49 9.70 19.78 27.34
CA ARG A 49 8.35 19.76 27.93
C ARG A 49 7.27 20.22 26.95
N LEU A 50 7.60 21.17 26.07
CA LEU A 50 6.68 21.62 25.00
C LEU A 50 6.39 20.51 24.01
N VAL A 51 7.42 19.74 23.62
CA VAL A 51 7.26 18.58 22.72
C VAL A 51 6.35 17.54 23.36
N HIS A 52 6.57 17.17 24.62
CA HIS A 52 5.74 16.22 25.35
C HIS A 52 4.26 16.66 25.41
N SER A 53 4.01 17.95 25.71
CA SER A 53 2.67 18.51 25.78
C SER A 53 1.94 18.43 24.40
N ILE A 54 2.66 18.69 23.31
CA ILE A 54 2.07 18.66 21.96
C ILE A 54 1.87 17.21 21.50
N SER A 55 2.88 16.35 21.64
CA SER A 55 2.83 14.94 21.25
C SER A 55 1.75 14.15 22.01
N GLY A 56 1.49 14.51 23.26
CA GLY A 56 0.44 13.90 24.09
C GLY A 56 -0.95 13.94 23.48
N ARG A 57 -1.26 14.97 22.68
CA ARG A 57 -2.55 15.13 21.97
C ARG A 57 -2.74 14.19 20.78
N TYR A 58 -1.66 13.53 20.35
CA TYR A 58 -1.64 12.62 19.19
C TYR A 58 -1.54 11.15 19.59
N ARG A 59 -1.63 10.82 20.89
CA ARG A 59 -1.67 9.44 21.38
C ARG A 59 -2.85 8.67 20.82
N GLY A 60 -2.70 7.35 20.67
CA GLY A 60 -3.77 6.47 20.21
C GLY A 60 -4.09 6.55 18.72
N ARG A 61 -3.17 7.11 17.91
CA ARG A 61 -3.34 7.25 16.46
C ARG A 61 -2.50 6.27 15.65
N GLY A 62 -2.28 5.05 16.17
CA GLY A 62 -1.52 4.01 15.48
C GLY A 62 0.00 4.18 15.54
N VAL A 63 0.51 5.14 16.33
CA VAL A 63 1.94 5.44 16.46
C VAL A 63 2.35 5.41 17.93
N GLY A 64 3.55 4.89 18.20
CA GLY A 64 4.14 4.88 19.54
C GLY A 64 4.36 6.29 20.09
N TYR A 65 4.09 6.50 21.39
CA TYR A 65 4.23 7.82 21.99
C TYR A 65 5.67 8.36 21.92
N LEU A 66 6.65 7.48 22.13
CA LEU A 66 8.07 7.88 22.08
C LEU A 66 8.47 8.31 20.67
N ASP A 67 7.95 7.68 19.64
CA ASP A 67 8.21 8.06 18.24
C ASP A 67 7.65 9.45 17.94
N LEU A 68 6.43 9.74 18.45
CA LEU A 68 5.85 11.09 18.35
C LEU A 68 6.71 12.15 19.04
N VAL A 69 7.31 11.81 20.19
CA VAL A 69 8.22 12.71 20.91
C VAL A 69 9.51 12.91 20.12
N GLN A 70 10.09 11.87 19.55
CA GLN A 70 11.29 11.97 18.72
C GLN A 70 11.06 12.85 17.49
N GLU A 71 10.00 12.60 16.74
CA GLU A 71 9.65 13.43 15.58
C GLU A 71 9.34 14.88 15.95
N GLY A 72 8.64 15.09 17.07
CA GLY A 72 8.42 16.42 17.64
C GLY A 72 9.73 17.12 18.01
N THR A 73 10.71 16.38 18.54
CA THR A 73 12.04 16.90 18.88
C THR A 73 12.81 17.30 17.62
N LEU A 74 12.73 16.53 16.54
CA LEU A 74 13.29 16.93 15.24
C LEU A 74 12.66 18.23 14.72
N GLY A 75 11.34 18.39 14.93
CA GLY A 75 10.64 19.64 14.64
C GLY A 75 11.16 20.82 15.48
N LEU A 76 11.41 20.59 16.77
CA LEU A 76 11.96 21.58 17.70
C LEU A 76 13.39 22.00 17.31
N ILE A 77 14.25 21.04 16.92
CA ILE A 77 15.62 21.32 16.45
C ILE A 77 15.58 22.23 15.22
N ARG A 78 14.75 21.91 14.22
CA ARG A 78 14.57 22.76 13.03
C ARG A 78 14.05 24.16 13.38
N ALA A 79 13.17 24.24 14.38
CA ALA A 79 12.68 25.52 14.86
C ALA A 79 13.80 26.33 15.53
N ALA A 80 14.67 25.70 16.36
CA ALA A 80 15.80 26.35 17.00
C ALA A 80 16.80 26.91 15.97
N GLU A 81 17.09 26.15 14.91
CA GLU A 81 17.99 26.56 13.82
C GLU A 81 17.48 27.78 13.02
N LYS A 82 16.15 27.94 12.91
CA LYS A 82 15.52 29.00 12.12
C LYS A 82 14.92 30.13 12.95
N PHE A 83 15.09 30.10 14.25
CA PHE A 83 14.52 31.10 15.14
C PHE A 83 15.30 32.44 15.08
N GLU A 84 14.59 33.51 14.81
CA GLU A 84 15.10 34.87 14.78
C GLU A 84 14.56 35.65 15.98
N TYR A 85 15.40 35.85 17.00
CA TYR A 85 15.02 36.57 18.21
C TYR A 85 14.68 38.05 17.96
N SER A 86 15.28 38.64 16.92
CA SER A 86 15.09 40.05 16.55
C SER A 86 13.64 40.40 16.20
N LYS A 87 12.82 39.40 15.83
CA LYS A 87 11.40 39.59 15.54
C LYS A 87 10.51 39.77 16.79
N GLY A 88 11.06 39.67 17.98
CA GLY A 88 10.34 39.91 19.24
C GLY A 88 9.31 38.86 19.67
N PHE A 89 9.16 37.76 18.92
CA PHE A 89 8.27 36.68 19.30
C PHE A 89 8.90 35.70 20.30
N ARG A 90 8.07 35.11 21.18
CA ARG A 90 8.53 34.09 22.10
C ARG A 90 8.89 32.80 21.37
N PHE A 91 9.99 32.16 21.72
CA PHE A 91 10.44 30.90 21.14
C PHE A 91 9.35 29.81 21.16
N SER A 92 8.63 29.66 22.27
CA SER A 92 7.55 28.69 22.41
C SER A 92 6.42 28.86 21.38
N THR A 93 6.08 30.09 21.04
CA THR A 93 5.06 30.40 20.01
C THR A 93 5.52 29.99 18.62
N TYR A 94 6.80 30.25 18.32
CA TYR A 94 7.38 29.86 17.04
C TYR A 94 7.51 28.35 16.89
N CYS A 95 8.04 27.67 17.92
CA CYS A 95 8.27 26.21 17.90
C CYS A 95 6.98 25.40 17.83
N PHE A 96 5.87 25.92 18.39
CA PHE A 96 4.59 25.21 18.42
C PHE A 96 4.18 24.71 17.04
N ASN A 97 4.28 25.55 16.02
CA ASN A 97 3.90 25.20 14.64
C ASN A 97 4.84 24.14 14.05
N TRP A 98 6.14 24.26 14.27
CA TRP A 98 7.13 23.30 13.78
C TRP A 98 6.95 21.91 14.38
N ILE A 99 6.79 21.85 15.70
CA ILE A 99 6.55 20.59 16.42
C ILE A 99 5.23 19.97 15.96
N THR A 100 4.15 20.75 15.89
CA THR A 100 2.84 20.28 15.47
C THR A 100 2.87 19.75 14.03
N GLN A 101 3.56 20.44 13.12
CA GLN A 101 3.69 20.02 11.73
C GLN A 101 4.48 18.72 11.61
N ALA A 102 5.61 18.59 12.34
CA ALA A 102 6.43 17.38 12.34
C ALA A 102 5.63 16.17 12.84
N VAL A 103 4.97 16.30 14.00
CA VAL A 103 4.13 15.23 14.58
C VAL A 103 2.95 14.86 13.67
N ARG A 104 2.22 15.85 13.13
CA ARG A 104 1.10 15.58 12.21
C ARG A 104 1.53 14.85 10.95
N ARG A 105 2.66 15.27 10.36
CA ARG A 105 3.21 14.62 9.19
C ARG A 105 3.57 13.16 9.48
N TYR A 106 4.25 12.91 10.58
CA TYR A 106 4.65 11.57 10.99
C TYR A 106 3.44 10.66 11.23
N VAL A 107 2.43 11.13 11.97
CA VAL A 107 1.16 10.41 12.17
C VAL A 107 0.48 10.10 10.83
N GLY A 108 0.50 11.04 9.89
CA GLY A 108 -0.04 10.83 8.56
C GLY A 108 0.72 9.77 7.76
N ASP A 109 2.03 9.75 7.88
CA ASP A 109 2.88 8.84 7.10
C ASP A 109 2.92 7.42 7.66
N THR A 110 2.80 7.25 9.00
CA THR A 110 3.01 5.96 9.69
C THR A 110 1.83 5.46 10.52
N GLY A 111 0.83 6.31 10.79
CA GLY A 111 -0.28 5.99 11.68
C GLY A 111 -1.29 4.99 11.12
N SER A 112 -1.26 4.69 9.84
CA SER A 112 -2.15 3.73 9.18
C SER A 112 -1.33 2.62 8.52
N LEU A 113 -1.83 1.37 8.61
CA LEU A 113 -1.19 0.22 7.96
C LEU A 113 -1.07 0.43 6.44
N ILE A 114 -2.12 0.96 5.81
CA ILE A 114 -2.11 1.38 4.41
C ILE A 114 -1.85 2.88 4.39
N ARG A 115 -0.68 3.27 3.87
CA ARG A 115 -0.30 4.67 3.75
C ARG A 115 -1.15 5.39 2.71
N LEU A 116 -1.75 6.50 3.12
CA LEU A 116 -2.49 7.40 2.22
C LEU A 116 -1.66 8.65 1.90
N PRO A 117 -1.74 9.19 0.68
CA PRO A 117 -1.16 10.50 0.35
C PRO A 117 -1.74 11.62 1.24
N THR A 118 -0.93 12.64 1.55
CA THR A 118 -1.31 13.72 2.47
C THR A 118 -2.58 14.46 2.07
N HIS A 119 -2.77 14.70 0.75
CA HIS A 119 -3.97 15.37 0.24
C HIS A 119 -5.25 14.53 0.44
N VAL A 120 -5.16 13.20 0.38
CA VAL A 120 -6.28 12.29 0.67
C VAL A 120 -6.56 12.28 2.16
N GLN A 121 -5.52 12.23 3.01
CA GLN A 121 -5.67 12.31 4.47
C GLN A 121 -6.35 13.61 4.93
N ASP A 122 -6.00 14.74 4.32
CA ASP A 122 -6.65 16.01 4.63
C ASP A 122 -8.13 16.00 4.26
N GLN A 123 -8.49 15.38 3.13
CA GLN A 123 -9.89 15.18 2.73
C GLN A 123 -10.62 14.25 3.70
N VAL A 124 -10.02 13.12 4.06
CA VAL A 124 -10.56 12.18 5.06
C VAL A 124 -10.79 12.90 6.40
N ASN A 125 -9.79 13.62 6.90
CA ASN A 125 -9.90 14.35 8.16
C ASN A 125 -11.00 15.43 8.12
N LYS A 126 -11.19 16.09 6.98
CA LYS A 126 -12.24 17.09 6.78
C LYS A 126 -13.62 16.46 6.82
N VAL A 127 -13.83 15.34 6.11
CA VAL A 127 -15.11 14.61 6.09
C VAL A 127 -15.47 14.08 7.47
N TYR A 128 -14.52 13.44 8.17
CA TYR A 128 -14.77 12.88 9.50
C TYR A 128 -14.98 13.94 10.56
N ARG A 129 -14.34 15.10 10.46
CA ARG A 129 -14.60 16.24 11.34
C ARG A 129 -16.04 16.72 11.18
N GLU A 130 -16.48 16.90 9.94
CA GLU A 130 -17.84 17.38 9.66
C GLU A 130 -18.90 16.34 10.08
N ARG A 131 -18.62 15.05 9.85
CA ARG A 131 -19.46 13.94 10.34
C ARG A 131 -19.63 14.00 11.86
N ALA A 132 -18.55 14.16 12.62
CA ALA A 132 -18.60 14.26 14.07
C ALA A 132 -19.37 15.49 14.55
N ILE A 133 -19.21 16.64 13.90
CA ILE A 133 -19.94 17.86 14.23
C ILE A 133 -21.44 17.69 13.97
N GLU A 134 -21.82 17.06 12.87
CA GLU A 134 -23.23 16.87 12.52
C GLU A 134 -23.89 15.84 13.44
N GLN A 135 -23.19 14.74 13.72
CA GLN A 135 -23.66 13.74 14.66
C GLN A 135 -23.87 14.32 16.08
N ALA A 136 -22.96 15.21 16.51
CA ALA A 136 -23.11 15.89 17.80
C ALA A 136 -24.31 16.86 17.83
N LYS A 137 -24.70 17.44 16.67
CA LYS A 137 -25.85 18.35 16.57
C LYS A 137 -27.17 17.64 16.44
N THR A 138 -27.24 16.58 15.65
CA THR A 138 -28.50 15.91 15.29
C THR A 138 -28.76 14.64 16.10
N GLY A 139 -27.75 14.11 16.78
CA GLY A 139 -27.80 12.80 17.44
C GLY A 139 -27.85 11.61 16.51
N MET A 140 -27.88 11.86 15.17
CA MET A 140 -27.92 10.83 14.14
C MET A 140 -26.68 10.88 13.27
N GLU A 141 -26.32 9.74 12.72
CA GLU A 141 -25.22 9.66 11.75
C GLU A 141 -25.63 10.28 10.40
N PRO A 142 -24.90 11.30 9.91
CA PRO A 142 -25.24 11.96 8.64
C PRO A 142 -24.95 11.06 7.44
N ASP A 143 -25.85 11.07 6.46
CA ASP A 143 -25.65 10.37 5.18
C ASP A 143 -24.54 11.01 4.33
N ALA A 144 -23.90 10.20 3.50
CA ALA A 144 -22.85 10.64 2.56
C ALA A 144 -23.32 11.80 1.66
N ALA A 145 -24.61 11.83 1.28
CA ALA A 145 -25.17 12.90 0.47
C ALA A 145 -25.27 14.24 1.23
N GLN A 146 -25.57 14.19 2.52
CA GLN A 146 -25.62 15.39 3.38
C GLN A 146 -24.23 15.98 3.59
N LEU A 147 -23.22 15.11 3.86
CA LEU A 147 -21.82 15.52 4.00
C LEU A 147 -21.27 16.09 2.70
N ALA A 148 -21.54 15.46 1.56
CA ALA A 148 -21.12 15.91 0.23
C ALA A 148 -21.64 17.32 -0.06
N LYS A 149 -22.94 17.58 0.17
CA LYS A 149 -23.57 18.88 -0.01
C LYS A 149 -22.93 19.96 0.86
N LYS A 150 -22.63 19.63 2.12
CA LYS A 150 -22.02 20.57 3.08
C LYS A 150 -20.58 20.91 2.73
N LEU A 151 -19.82 19.93 2.28
CA LEU A 151 -18.40 20.08 1.94
C LEU A 151 -18.16 20.58 0.51
N GLY A 152 -19.22 20.67 -0.32
CA GLY A 152 -19.10 21.01 -1.74
C GLY A 152 -18.33 19.95 -2.53
N MET A 153 -18.44 18.68 -2.12
CA MET A 153 -17.76 17.53 -2.75
C MET A 153 -18.77 16.68 -3.51
N ASP A 154 -18.27 15.87 -4.44
CA ASP A 154 -19.09 14.86 -5.11
C ASP A 154 -19.54 13.76 -4.14
N LYS A 155 -20.79 13.29 -4.29
CA LYS A 155 -21.39 12.24 -3.43
C LYS A 155 -20.60 10.95 -3.50
N GLN A 156 -20.20 10.52 -4.73
CA GLN A 156 -19.46 9.31 -4.94
C GLN A 156 -18.09 9.36 -4.26
N LYS A 157 -17.37 10.47 -4.44
CA LYS A 157 -16.09 10.71 -3.78
C LYS A 157 -16.20 10.74 -2.25
N THR A 158 -17.28 11.31 -1.71
CA THR A 158 -17.51 11.34 -0.25
C THR A 158 -17.75 9.93 0.29
N LYS A 159 -18.47 9.07 -0.44
CA LYS A 159 -18.69 7.68 -0.10
C LYS A 159 -17.37 6.89 -0.10
N GLU A 160 -16.58 7.02 -1.14
CA GLU A 160 -15.24 6.40 -1.23
C GLU A 160 -14.34 6.81 -0.06
N ILE A 161 -14.33 8.11 0.32
CA ILE A 161 -13.56 8.60 1.46
C ILE A 161 -14.01 7.98 2.78
N LEU A 162 -15.31 7.75 2.97
CA LEU A 162 -15.84 7.09 4.17
C LEU A 162 -15.43 5.62 4.24
N GLU A 163 -15.35 4.94 3.10
CA GLU A 163 -14.94 3.54 2.99
C GLU A 163 -13.41 3.36 3.22
N VAL A 164 -12.59 4.31 2.77
CA VAL A 164 -11.12 4.26 2.88
C VAL A 164 -10.61 4.19 4.32
N ARG A 165 -11.34 4.70 5.30
CA ARG A 165 -10.95 4.66 6.72
C ARG A 165 -11.39 3.39 7.45
N ASN A 166 -11.82 2.37 6.76
CA ASN A 166 -12.04 1.09 7.40
C ASN A 166 -10.72 0.61 8.01
N LEU A 167 -10.66 0.62 9.35
CA LEU A 167 -9.49 0.18 10.10
C LEU A 167 -9.21 -1.27 9.76
N ALA A 168 -7.96 -1.57 9.43
CA ALA A 168 -7.52 -2.94 9.32
C ALA A 168 -7.75 -3.63 10.68
N VAL A 169 -8.41 -4.80 10.65
CA VAL A 169 -8.63 -5.62 11.83
C VAL A 169 -7.54 -6.68 11.89
N SER A 170 -7.01 -6.95 13.08
CA SER A 170 -6.03 -8.03 13.25
C SER A 170 -6.69 -9.37 12.99
N LEU A 171 -6.07 -10.21 12.18
CA LEU A 171 -6.52 -11.59 11.96
C LEU A 171 -6.34 -12.47 13.20
N ASP A 172 -5.41 -12.13 14.07
CA ASP A 172 -5.16 -12.81 15.33
C ASP A 172 -6.11 -12.34 16.46
N ALA A 173 -6.97 -11.35 16.18
CA ALA A 173 -7.94 -10.91 17.17
C ALA A 173 -8.93 -12.04 17.51
N PRO A 174 -9.28 -12.25 18.80
CA PRO A 174 -10.29 -13.21 19.18
C PRO A 174 -11.64 -12.84 18.54
N ARG A 175 -12.37 -13.85 18.09
CA ARG A 175 -13.67 -13.68 17.42
C ARG A 175 -14.75 -13.16 18.36
N TYR A 176 -14.75 -13.67 19.59
CA TYR A 176 -15.62 -13.24 20.69
C TYR A 176 -14.78 -13.16 21.97
N ASP A 177 -15.23 -12.39 22.97
CA ASP A 177 -14.51 -12.18 24.23
C ASP A 177 -14.21 -13.49 25.00
N ASP A 178 -14.97 -14.56 24.77
CA ASP A 178 -14.87 -15.86 25.43
C ASP A 178 -14.40 -17.00 24.51
N ASP A 179 -13.99 -16.72 23.26
CA ASP A 179 -13.62 -17.74 22.27
C ASP A 179 -12.11 -17.81 22.11
N GLU A 180 -11.54 -19.03 22.17
CA GLU A 180 -10.12 -19.29 21.88
C GLU A 180 -9.79 -19.22 20.37
N GLY A 181 -10.81 -19.10 19.48
CA GLY A 181 -10.66 -19.01 18.04
C GLY A 181 -10.24 -17.63 17.56
N SER A 182 -9.30 -17.58 16.63
CA SER A 182 -8.88 -16.36 15.98
C SER A 182 -9.75 -16.03 14.74
N MET A 183 -9.76 -14.76 14.31
CA MET A 183 -10.47 -14.36 13.10
C MET A 183 -9.92 -15.05 11.85
N VAL A 184 -8.64 -15.43 11.83
CA VAL A 184 -8.00 -16.16 10.73
C VAL A 184 -8.63 -17.52 10.49
N ASP A 185 -9.08 -18.21 11.57
CA ASP A 185 -9.69 -19.55 11.49
C ASP A 185 -11.04 -19.56 10.75
N THR A 186 -11.66 -18.39 10.58
CA THR A 186 -12.94 -18.23 9.88
C THR A 186 -12.79 -17.86 8.40
N LEU A 187 -11.58 -17.50 7.97
CA LEU A 187 -11.34 -17.09 6.60
C LEU A 187 -11.16 -18.33 5.71
N THR A 188 -12.05 -18.52 4.78
CA THR A 188 -11.90 -19.50 3.72
C THR A 188 -11.16 -18.86 2.55
N THR A 189 -10.18 -19.56 2.01
CA THR A 189 -9.42 -19.10 0.83
C THR A 189 -9.94 -19.83 -0.38
N ASP A 190 -10.61 -19.13 -1.28
CA ASP A 190 -11.08 -19.70 -2.56
C ASP A 190 -9.92 -20.17 -3.48
N GLN A 191 -8.69 -19.75 -3.17
CA GLN A 191 -7.49 -20.08 -3.95
C GLN A 191 -6.68 -21.27 -3.40
N CYS A 192 -6.77 -21.59 -2.11
CA CYS A 192 -6.25 -22.84 -1.60
C CYS A 192 -7.29 -23.91 -1.88
N GLY A 193 -7.24 -24.41 -3.12
CA GLY A 193 -8.17 -25.32 -3.70
C GLY A 193 -8.81 -26.23 -2.66
N ASP A 194 -10.12 -26.22 -2.66
CA ASP A 194 -10.93 -27.28 -2.13
C ASP A 194 -10.24 -28.58 -2.55
N THR A 195 -9.61 -29.28 -1.59
CA THR A 195 -8.90 -30.54 -1.86
C THR A 195 -9.82 -31.54 -2.53
N THR A 196 -11.12 -31.47 -2.22
CA THR A 196 -12.21 -32.22 -2.85
C THR A 196 -12.39 -31.81 -4.30
N GLY A 197 -12.45 -30.52 -4.60
CA GLY A 197 -12.61 -29.99 -5.96
C GLY A 197 -11.39 -30.27 -6.86
N ASN A 198 -10.18 -30.28 -6.30
CA ASN A 198 -9.00 -30.71 -7.05
C ASN A 198 -9.01 -32.24 -7.33
N ALA A 199 -9.39 -33.05 -6.35
CA ALA A 199 -9.52 -34.50 -6.55
C ALA A 199 -10.63 -34.84 -7.55
N GLU A 200 -11.75 -34.10 -7.52
CA GLU A 200 -12.83 -34.23 -8.50
C GLU A 200 -12.37 -33.83 -9.91
N ARG A 201 -11.63 -32.71 -10.05
CA ARG A 201 -11.04 -32.30 -11.32
C ARG A 201 -10.06 -33.32 -11.87
N ASP A 202 -9.17 -33.85 -11.03
CA ASP A 202 -8.21 -34.88 -11.43
C ASP A 202 -8.90 -36.19 -11.84
N SER A 203 -9.98 -36.54 -11.15
CA SER A 203 -10.81 -37.70 -11.52
C SER A 203 -11.54 -37.45 -12.86
N LEU A 204 -12.09 -36.27 -13.06
CA LEU A 204 -12.72 -35.87 -14.32
C LEU A 204 -11.71 -35.87 -15.48
N HIS A 205 -10.52 -35.31 -15.26
CA HIS A 205 -9.45 -35.31 -16.27
C HIS A 205 -9.02 -36.73 -16.66
N ARG A 206 -8.87 -37.65 -15.69
CA ARG A 206 -8.57 -39.06 -15.97
C ARG A 206 -9.69 -39.72 -16.78
N PHE A 207 -10.94 -39.56 -16.33
CA PHE A 207 -12.10 -40.11 -17.02
C PHE A 207 -12.23 -39.57 -18.46
N LEU A 208 -12.04 -38.30 -18.68
CA LEU A 208 -12.01 -37.68 -20.01
C LEU A 208 -10.88 -38.22 -20.88
N GLY A 209 -9.68 -38.41 -20.30
CA GLY A 209 -8.56 -39.03 -20.98
C GLY A 209 -8.88 -40.44 -21.46
N GLU A 210 -9.37 -41.29 -20.57
CA GLU A 210 -9.78 -42.69 -20.91
C GLU A 210 -10.86 -42.72 -21.97
N ALA A 211 -11.84 -41.81 -21.91
CA ALA A 211 -12.89 -41.72 -22.92
C ALA A 211 -12.38 -41.26 -24.30
N VAL A 212 -11.44 -40.33 -24.32
CA VAL A 212 -10.79 -39.86 -25.56
C VAL A 212 -9.88 -40.92 -26.15
N ASP A 213 -9.21 -41.74 -25.35
CA ASP A 213 -8.36 -42.86 -25.82
C ASP A 213 -9.18 -43.99 -26.48
N GLN A 214 -10.48 -44.09 -26.21
CA GLN A 214 -11.36 -45.04 -26.88
C GLN A 214 -11.81 -44.61 -28.29
N LEU A 215 -11.52 -43.35 -28.68
CA LEU A 215 -11.85 -42.84 -30.02
C LEU A 215 -10.85 -43.34 -31.07
N GLU A 216 -11.28 -43.32 -32.35
CA GLU A 216 -10.36 -43.59 -33.45
C GLU A 216 -9.26 -42.50 -33.54
N SER A 217 -8.06 -42.88 -34.00
CA SER A 217 -6.88 -42.00 -34.01
C SER A 217 -7.15 -40.62 -34.66
N ASN A 218 -7.93 -40.56 -35.70
CA ASN A 218 -8.29 -39.30 -36.37
C ASN A 218 -9.28 -38.47 -35.56
N GLU A 219 -10.26 -39.11 -34.93
CA GLU A 219 -11.23 -38.47 -34.03
C GLU A 219 -10.56 -37.92 -32.78
N GLN A 220 -9.69 -38.74 -32.18
CA GLN A 220 -8.87 -38.35 -31.01
C GLN A 220 -8.01 -37.12 -31.32
N ALA A 221 -7.28 -37.14 -32.46
CA ALA A 221 -6.45 -36.01 -32.86
C ALA A 221 -7.23 -34.70 -33.02
N VAL A 222 -8.46 -34.81 -33.61
CA VAL A 222 -9.33 -33.62 -33.75
C VAL A 222 -9.87 -33.13 -32.42
N VAL A 223 -10.28 -34.00 -31.50
CA VAL A 223 -10.80 -33.65 -30.18
C VAL A 223 -9.69 -33.02 -29.34
N VAL A 224 -8.54 -33.65 -29.23
CA VAL A 224 -7.39 -33.15 -28.48
C VAL A 224 -6.98 -31.76 -28.98
N ALA A 225 -6.84 -31.57 -30.29
CA ALA A 225 -6.44 -30.28 -30.87
C ALA A 225 -7.52 -29.21 -30.70
N ARG A 226 -8.82 -29.59 -30.76
CA ARG A 226 -9.93 -28.65 -30.67
C ARG A 226 -10.12 -28.06 -29.29
N TRP A 227 -9.97 -28.86 -28.24
CA TRP A 227 -10.17 -28.47 -26.85
C TRP A 227 -8.88 -28.29 -26.07
N GLY A 228 -7.71 -28.53 -26.68
CA GLY A 228 -6.42 -28.34 -26.04
C GLY A 228 -6.15 -29.29 -24.86
N LEU A 229 -6.59 -30.55 -24.96
CA LEU A 229 -6.55 -31.53 -23.84
C LEU A 229 -5.12 -31.96 -23.44
N HIS A 230 -4.11 -31.73 -24.26
CA HIS A 230 -2.69 -32.02 -24.01
C HIS A 230 -1.88 -30.75 -24.04
N ASP A 231 -2.03 -29.88 -23.01
CA ASP A 231 -1.23 -28.67 -22.75
C ASP A 231 -1.07 -27.67 -23.92
N GLY A 232 -1.93 -27.76 -24.94
CA GLY A 232 -1.91 -26.88 -26.11
C GLY A 232 -3.07 -25.87 -26.09
N PRO A 233 -2.93 -24.71 -26.76
CA PRO A 233 -4.06 -23.81 -26.93
C PRO A 233 -5.12 -24.46 -27.84
N PRO A 234 -6.43 -24.24 -27.61
CA PRO A 234 -7.49 -24.77 -28.45
C PRO A 234 -7.39 -24.19 -29.88
N LEU A 235 -7.41 -25.07 -30.88
CA LEU A 235 -7.27 -24.70 -32.28
C LEU A 235 -8.65 -24.54 -32.96
N SER A 236 -8.70 -23.69 -33.98
CA SER A 236 -9.87 -23.56 -34.85
C SER A 236 -9.94 -24.74 -35.81
N ARG A 237 -11.16 -25.02 -36.36
CA ARG A 237 -11.33 -26.08 -37.36
C ARG A 237 -10.49 -25.88 -38.61
N SER A 238 -10.20 -24.65 -39.00
CA SER A 238 -9.33 -24.33 -40.14
C SER A 238 -7.89 -24.72 -39.86
N GLU A 239 -7.36 -24.34 -38.71
CA GLU A 239 -5.98 -24.66 -38.28
C GLU A 239 -5.78 -26.18 -38.12
N ILE A 240 -6.81 -26.91 -37.64
CA ILE A 240 -6.78 -28.37 -37.54
C ILE A 240 -6.78 -29.00 -38.92
N ALA A 241 -7.59 -28.48 -39.84
CA ALA A 241 -7.66 -28.93 -41.23
C ALA A 241 -6.32 -28.75 -41.95
N ASP A 242 -5.68 -27.58 -41.78
CA ASP A 242 -4.35 -27.27 -42.34
C ASP A 242 -3.26 -28.17 -41.74
N ARG A 243 -3.34 -28.46 -40.43
CA ARG A 243 -2.35 -29.30 -39.72
C ARG A 243 -2.44 -30.78 -40.09
N LEU A 244 -3.66 -31.26 -40.34
CA LEU A 244 -3.93 -32.66 -40.73
C LEU A 244 -3.94 -32.88 -42.24
N GLY A 245 -3.86 -31.82 -43.06
CA GLY A 245 -3.88 -31.89 -44.50
C GLY A 245 -5.25 -32.32 -45.08
N VAL A 246 -6.36 -31.97 -44.40
CA VAL A 246 -7.72 -32.42 -44.74
C VAL A 246 -8.67 -31.22 -44.91
N SER A 247 -9.88 -31.48 -45.44
CA SER A 247 -10.86 -30.41 -45.58
C SER A 247 -11.52 -30.04 -44.24
N ARG A 248 -11.84 -28.75 -44.08
CA ARG A 248 -12.55 -28.24 -42.89
C ARG A 248 -13.87 -28.97 -42.62
N GLU A 249 -14.58 -29.40 -43.66
CA GLU A 249 -15.82 -30.13 -43.53
C GLU A 249 -15.58 -31.54 -42.97
N TRP A 250 -14.47 -32.17 -43.35
CA TRP A 250 -14.09 -33.49 -42.84
C TRP A 250 -13.75 -33.41 -41.33
N VAL A 251 -13.03 -32.35 -40.89
CA VAL A 251 -12.80 -32.10 -39.47
C VAL A 251 -14.11 -31.93 -38.71
N ARG A 252 -15.08 -31.20 -39.26
CA ARG A 252 -16.43 -31.04 -38.70
C ARG A 252 -17.19 -32.37 -38.55
N GLN A 253 -17.05 -33.27 -39.51
CA GLN A 253 -17.66 -34.58 -39.46
C GLN A 253 -17.05 -35.48 -38.40
N LEU A 254 -15.72 -35.50 -38.30
CA LEU A 254 -15.00 -36.22 -37.25
C LEU A 254 -15.33 -35.70 -35.84
N GLU A 255 -15.36 -34.39 -35.66
CA GLU A 255 -15.79 -33.78 -34.39
C GLU A 255 -17.18 -34.22 -33.98
N ARG A 256 -18.15 -34.25 -34.92
CA ARG A 256 -19.51 -34.72 -34.64
C ARG A 256 -19.56 -36.21 -34.34
N SER A 257 -18.79 -37.03 -35.03
CA SER A 257 -18.72 -38.45 -34.78
C SER A 257 -18.13 -38.74 -33.40
N ALA A 258 -17.00 -38.10 -33.06
CA ALA A 258 -16.37 -38.22 -31.78
C ALA A 258 -17.30 -37.81 -30.62
N LEU A 259 -17.96 -36.66 -30.73
CA LEU A 259 -18.91 -36.19 -29.70
C LEU A 259 -20.13 -37.13 -29.54
N ARG A 260 -20.57 -37.80 -30.61
CA ARG A 260 -21.62 -38.84 -30.47
C ARG A 260 -21.13 -40.06 -29.70
N LYS A 261 -19.91 -40.54 -30.00
CA LYS A 261 -19.29 -41.68 -29.31
C LYS A 261 -19.06 -41.37 -27.83
N LEU A 262 -18.62 -40.16 -27.50
CA LEU A 262 -18.41 -39.70 -26.12
C LEU A 262 -19.71 -39.48 -25.32
N LYS A 263 -20.88 -39.38 -25.98
CA LYS A 263 -22.17 -39.16 -25.30
C LYS A 263 -22.79 -40.47 -24.82
N HIS A 264 -22.36 -41.59 -25.32
CA HIS A 264 -22.83 -42.91 -24.96
C HIS A 264 -21.85 -43.63 -24.09
#